data_d68fac75d2a2a85c3d29049ec6a3874c
#
_entry.id   d68fac75d2a2a85c3d29049ec6a3874c
#
_cell.length_a   1.000
_cell.length_b   1.000
_cell.length_c   1.000
_cell.angle_alpha   90.00
_cell.angle_beta   90.00
_cell.angle_gamma   90.00
#
_symmetry.space_group_name_H-M   'P 1'
#
loop_
_entity.id
_entity.type
_entity.pdbx_description
1 polymer ?
#
loop_
_entity_poly.entity_id
_entity_poly.type
_entity_poly.pdbx_seq_one_letter_code
_entity_poly.pdbx_strand_id
1 'polypeptide(L)'
;MHLTPDHATRFATATLSHLGREYPYKMDLVLLGPEDAKPPRDHHPIFHGSFDWHSCVHGWWQILRLARRFPDLAVSADTRARADAMLVPEKVAGELAFLDRPYSATFERPYGWAWLLALHKEAELHDAPWAAALEPLALAFAQRFHAFLPKMTYPLRVGTHFNIAFALLLARDWARMRDPALATLIDAAAKAWFADDRDCQAWEPGGDEFLSSALTEAHLMAVVLGEDFTGWFDSFLPRAAQEQPATLFTPATVSDRSDGKIAHLDGLNLSRA
;
A
#
# COMPACT_ATOMS: atom_id res chain seq x y z
N MET A 1 -3.13 3.39 -21.42
CA MET A 1 -2.01 4.37 -21.50
C MET A 1 -0.70 3.63 -21.28
N HIS A 2 0.36 3.89 -22.07
CA HIS A 2 1.67 3.28 -21.86
C HIS A 2 2.57 4.20 -21.05
N LEU A 3 3.26 3.67 -20.04
CA LEU A 3 4.27 4.40 -19.28
C LEU A 3 5.48 4.65 -20.19
N THR A 4 5.81 5.92 -20.43
CA THR A 4 6.94 6.35 -21.26
C THR A 4 8.15 6.74 -20.40
N PRO A 5 9.38 6.84 -20.99
CA PRO A 5 10.55 7.38 -20.31
C PRO A 5 10.33 8.78 -19.70
N ASP A 6 9.59 9.66 -20.40
CA ASP A 6 9.26 11.00 -19.90
C ASP A 6 8.34 10.94 -18.68
N HIS A 7 7.31 10.08 -18.71
CA HIS A 7 6.46 9.85 -17.53
C HIS A 7 7.30 9.31 -16.36
N ALA A 8 8.17 8.33 -16.62
CA ALA A 8 9.02 7.74 -15.60
C ALA A 8 9.95 8.79 -14.96
N THR A 9 10.59 9.63 -15.80
CA THR A 9 11.45 10.72 -15.34
C THR A 9 10.68 11.71 -14.46
N ARG A 10 9.51 12.16 -14.91
CA ARG A 10 8.68 13.12 -14.17
C ARG A 10 8.23 12.55 -12.81
N PHE A 11 7.74 11.32 -12.78
CA PHE A 11 7.26 10.70 -11.55
C PHE A 11 8.42 10.43 -10.58
N ALA A 12 9.54 9.89 -11.05
CA ALA A 12 10.69 9.64 -10.19
C ALA A 12 11.29 10.94 -9.65
N THR A 13 11.44 11.98 -10.47
CA THR A 13 11.93 13.30 -10.04
C THR A 13 11.02 13.92 -8.98
N ALA A 14 9.70 13.88 -9.20
CA ALA A 14 8.74 14.37 -8.21
C ALA A 14 8.89 13.64 -6.88
N THR A 15 8.95 12.30 -6.90
CA THR A 15 9.09 11.48 -5.69
C THR A 15 10.42 11.71 -4.99
N LEU A 16 11.53 11.74 -5.72
CA LEU A 16 12.86 12.02 -5.14
C LEU A 16 12.94 13.39 -4.47
N SER A 17 12.15 14.36 -4.94
CA SER A 17 12.15 15.73 -4.36
C SER A 17 11.60 15.79 -2.93
N HIS A 18 10.76 14.83 -2.52
CA HIS A 18 10.16 14.81 -1.19
C HIS A 18 10.54 13.56 -0.35
N LEU A 19 11.04 12.48 -0.97
CA LEU A 19 11.30 11.21 -0.30
C LEU A 19 12.28 11.31 0.89
N GLY A 20 13.23 12.24 0.86
CA GLY A 20 14.17 12.50 1.96
C GLY A 20 13.89 13.80 2.71
N ARG A 21 12.78 14.48 2.40
CA ARG A 21 12.41 15.72 3.06
C ARG A 21 11.60 15.41 4.32
N GLU A 22 12.17 15.69 5.47
CA GLU A 22 11.63 15.32 6.77
C GLU A 22 10.35 16.10 7.15
N TYR A 23 10.19 17.33 6.67
CA TYR A 23 9.04 18.18 7.03
C TYR A 23 8.35 18.78 5.81
N PRO A 24 6.99 18.95 5.87
CA PRO A 24 6.09 18.56 6.95
C PRO A 24 5.93 17.04 7.04
N TYR A 25 5.72 16.49 8.26
CA TYR A 25 5.56 15.05 8.50
C TYR A 25 4.49 14.76 9.54
N LYS A 26 3.58 13.86 9.23
CA LYS A 26 2.55 13.37 10.14
C LYS A 26 3.04 12.09 10.83
N MET A 27 3.28 12.18 12.14
CA MET A 27 3.66 11.03 12.97
C MET A 27 2.43 10.21 13.35
N ASP A 28 2.52 8.88 13.19
CA ASP A 28 1.62 7.91 13.82
C ASP A 28 2.34 7.29 15.02
N LEU A 29 2.29 7.98 16.16
CA LEU A 29 3.06 7.67 17.37
C LEU A 29 2.22 7.89 18.63
N VAL A 30 2.19 6.89 19.51
CA VAL A 30 1.74 7.06 20.89
C VAL A 30 2.93 7.48 21.75
N LEU A 31 2.88 8.69 22.32
CA LEU A 31 3.89 9.18 23.25
C LEU A 31 3.72 8.50 24.61
N LEU A 32 4.77 7.91 25.12
CA LEU A 32 4.81 7.30 26.46
C LEU A 32 5.38 8.27 27.49
N GLY A 33 6.15 9.26 27.04
CA GLY A 33 6.76 10.31 27.82
C GLY A 33 7.33 11.41 26.93
N PRO A 34 7.84 12.51 27.53
CA PRO A 34 8.39 13.64 26.78
C PRO A 34 9.62 13.25 25.93
N GLU A 35 10.34 12.19 26.28
CA GLU A 35 11.47 11.67 25.55
C GLU A 35 11.10 11.06 24.18
N ASP A 36 9.83 10.81 23.94
CA ASP A 36 9.31 10.32 22.67
C ASP A 36 9.09 11.44 21.64
N ALA A 37 9.12 12.69 22.08
CA ALA A 37 8.96 13.84 21.17
C ALA A 37 10.27 14.12 20.41
N LYS A 38 10.62 13.19 19.51
CA LYS A 38 11.82 13.25 18.68
C LYS A 38 11.48 13.60 17.23
N PRO A 39 12.45 14.09 16.44
CA PRO A 39 12.29 14.26 14.99
C PRO A 39 11.88 12.95 14.30
N PRO A 40 11.12 13.03 13.19
CA PRO A 40 10.72 11.83 12.43
C PRO A 40 11.84 10.87 12.10
N ARG A 41 13.03 11.37 11.70
CA ARG A 41 14.19 10.53 11.33
C ARG A 41 14.76 9.70 12.49
N ASP A 42 14.54 10.12 13.73
CA ASP A 42 14.99 9.39 14.91
C ASP A 42 14.10 8.19 15.22
N HIS A 43 12.84 8.24 14.79
CA HIS A 43 11.88 7.13 14.87
C HIS A 43 11.90 6.27 13.62
N HIS A 44 12.06 6.89 12.44
CA HIS A 44 11.99 6.27 11.13
C HIS A 44 13.22 6.61 10.27
N PRO A 45 14.35 5.92 10.48
CA PRO A 45 15.62 6.25 9.80
C PRO A 45 15.56 6.11 8.27
N ILE A 46 14.61 5.31 7.75
CA ILE A 46 14.37 5.14 6.30
C ILE A 46 13.16 5.96 5.86
N PHE A 47 12.04 5.85 6.60
CA PHE A 47 10.73 6.31 6.14
C PHE A 47 10.29 7.63 6.78
N HIS A 48 11.24 8.55 7.03
CA HIS A 48 11.01 9.88 7.61
C HIS A 48 10.69 10.98 6.59
N GLY A 49 10.67 10.65 5.30
CA GLY A 49 10.37 11.60 4.24
C GLY A 49 8.91 11.56 3.78
N SER A 50 8.60 12.35 2.76
CA SER A 50 7.24 12.52 2.25
C SER A 50 6.32 13.18 3.31
N PHE A 51 5.04 12.78 3.40
CA PHE A 51 4.12 13.36 4.36
C PHE A 51 3.93 12.49 5.62
N ASP A 52 4.05 11.17 5.45
CA ASP A 52 3.94 10.17 6.52
C ASP A 52 4.71 8.89 6.14
N TRP A 53 4.71 7.91 7.04
CA TRP A 53 5.48 6.69 6.89
C TRP A 53 5.10 5.91 5.60
N HIS A 54 3.81 5.64 5.39
CA HIS A 54 3.37 4.88 4.22
C HIS A 54 3.58 5.64 2.91
N SER A 55 3.43 6.96 2.89
CA SER A 55 3.74 7.77 1.71
C SER A 55 5.21 7.66 1.32
N CYS A 56 6.11 7.57 2.30
CA CYS A 56 7.52 7.34 2.06
C CYS A 56 7.76 5.93 1.50
N VAL A 57 7.09 4.90 2.04
CA VAL A 57 7.16 3.51 1.52
C VAL A 57 6.67 3.44 0.07
N HIS A 58 5.54 4.09 -0.26
CA HIS A 58 5.05 4.18 -1.66
C HIS A 58 6.10 4.82 -2.58
N GLY A 59 6.70 5.91 -2.10
CA GLY A 59 7.73 6.62 -2.86
C GLY A 59 8.90 5.70 -3.17
N TRP A 60 9.40 4.94 -2.20
CA TRP A 60 10.46 3.96 -2.42
C TRP A 60 10.04 2.88 -3.41
N TRP A 61 8.87 2.30 -3.25
CA TRP A 61 8.35 1.31 -4.20
C TRP A 61 8.27 1.86 -5.62
N GLN A 62 7.74 3.08 -5.77
CA GLN A 62 7.58 3.72 -7.08
C GLN A 62 8.92 3.95 -7.77
N ILE A 63 9.90 4.56 -7.08
CA ILE A 63 11.17 4.90 -7.72
C ILE A 63 12.01 3.65 -8.03
N LEU A 64 11.97 2.62 -7.18
CA LEU A 64 12.63 1.35 -7.48
C LEU A 64 12.01 0.70 -8.71
N ARG A 65 10.68 0.62 -8.78
CA ARG A 65 9.97 0.07 -9.93
C ARG A 65 10.26 0.83 -11.22
N LEU A 66 10.33 2.16 -11.17
CA LEU A 66 10.68 2.98 -12.32
C LEU A 66 12.14 2.78 -12.74
N ALA A 67 13.08 2.74 -11.80
CA ALA A 67 14.51 2.49 -12.07
C ALA A 67 14.77 1.11 -12.69
N ARG A 68 13.98 0.10 -12.29
CA ARG A 68 14.06 -1.24 -12.90
C ARG A 68 13.51 -1.26 -14.33
N ARG A 69 12.38 -0.56 -14.57
CA ARG A 69 11.74 -0.55 -15.90
C ARG A 69 12.44 0.36 -16.91
N PHE A 70 13.16 1.35 -16.43
CA PHE A 70 13.88 2.35 -17.23
C PHE A 70 15.30 2.55 -16.68
N PRO A 71 16.17 1.52 -16.76
CA PRO A 71 17.47 1.51 -16.07
C PRO A 71 18.45 2.58 -16.56
N ASP A 72 18.30 3.05 -17.80
CA ASP A 72 19.23 3.96 -18.46
C ASP A 72 18.92 5.45 -18.22
N LEU A 73 17.82 5.77 -17.52
CA LEU A 73 17.51 7.15 -17.18
C LEU A 73 18.46 7.68 -16.09
N ALA A 74 18.85 8.94 -16.19
CA ALA A 74 19.67 9.61 -15.17
C ALA A 74 19.03 9.51 -13.77
N VAL A 75 17.73 9.74 -13.66
CA VAL A 75 16.97 9.61 -12.43
C VAL A 75 17.00 8.19 -11.82
N SER A 76 17.23 7.17 -12.64
CA SER A 76 17.37 5.78 -12.17
C SER A 76 18.73 5.53 -11.51
N ALA A 77 19.78 6.21 -11.95
CA ALA A 77 21.08 6.21 -11.27
C ALA A 77 20.98 6.90 -9.90
N ASP A 78 20.32 8.07 -9.82
CA ASP A 78 20.08 8.79 -8.57
C ASP A 78 19.24 7.94 -7.59
N THR A 79 18.23 7.24 -8.10
CA THR A 79 17.42 6.31 -7.30
C THR A 79 18.28 5.20 -6.69
N ARG A 80 19.13 4.55 -7.48
CA ARG A 80 20.03 3.48 -6.99
C ARG A 80 20.99 4.00 -5.93
N ALA A 81 21.66 5.13 -6.19
CA ALA A 81 22.58 5.72 -5.22
C ALA A 81 21.90 6.06 -3.89
N ARG A 82 20.67 6.56 -3.95
CA ARG A 82 19.88 6.83 -2.75
C ARG A 82 19.45 5.54 -2.03
N ALA A 83 19.05 4.51 -2.76
CA ALA A 83 18.70 3.22 -2.18
C ALA A 83 19.89 2.55 -1.49
N ASP A 84 21.08 2.59 -2.08
CA ASP A 84 22.31 2.10 -1.47
C ASP A 84 22.65 2.78 -0.13
N ALA A 85 22.33 4.07 -0.01
CA ALA A 85 22.57 4.83 1.21
C ALA A 85 21.47 4.68 2.28
N MET A 86 20.25 4.29 1.87
CA MET A 86 19.10 4.30 2.76
C MET A 86 18.59 2.92 3.13
N LEU A 87 18.57 1.95 2.19
CA LEU A 87 18.06 0.60 2.44
C LEU A 87 19.19 -0.29 2.95
N VAL A 88 19.66 0.02 4.16
CA VAL A 88 20.80 -0.65 4.82
C VAL A 88 20.36 -1.26 6.16
N PRO A 89 21.02 -2.35 6.63
CA PRO A 89 20.61 -3.07 7.83
C PRO A 89 20.52 -2.19 9.09
N GLU A 90 21.44 -1.24 9.26
CA GLU A 90 21.49 -0.36 10.42
C GLU A 90 20.25 0.52 10.54
N LYS A 91 19.76 1.02 9.42
CA LYS A 91 18.53 1.83 9.38
C LYS A 91 17.27 0.97 9.52
N VAL A 92 17.28 -0.22 8.94
CA VAL A 92 16.18 -1.20 9.13
C VAL A 92 16.06 -1.57 10.61
N ALA A 93 17.18 -1.73 11.33
CA ALA A 93 17.13 -1.99 12.76
C ALA A 93 16.43 -0.87 13.55
N GLY A 94 16.56 0.40 13.13
CA GLY A 94 15.82 1.51 13.72
C GLY A 94 14.31 1.44 13.45
N GLU A 95 13.90 1.08 12.23
CA GLU A 95 12.48 0.85 11.90
C GLU A 95 11.89 -0.32 12.72
N LEU A 96 12.66 -1.41 12.90
CA LEU A 96 12.26 -2.54 13.74
C LEU A 96 12.10 -2.13 15.20
N ALA A 97 13.04 -1.35 15.76
CA ALA A 97 12.96 -0.86 17.13
C ALA A 97 11.68 -0.03 17.37
N PHE A 98 11.19 0.69 16.36
CA PHE A 98 9.90 1.38 16.45
C PHE A 98 8.75 0.39 16.58
N LEU A 99 8.78 -0.74 15.88
CA LEU A 99 7.72 -1.76 15.94
C LEU A 99 7.67 -2.49 17.29
N ASP A 100 8.75 -2.51 18.05
CA ASP A 100 8.82 -3.11 19.40
C ASP A 100 8.27 -2.20 20.50
N ARG A 101 7.93 -0.94 20.17
CA ARG A 101 7.39 0.01 21.15
C ARG A 101 6.00 -0.42 21.62
N PRO A 102 5.64 -0.14 22.89
CA PRO A 102 4.28 -0.29 23.38
C PRO A 102 3.30 0.49 22.48
N TYR A 103 2.11 -0.06 22.27
CA TYR A 103 1.03 0.50 21.43
C TYR A 103 1.35 0.60 19.92
N SER A 104 2.47 0.09 19.44
CA SER A 104 2.80 0.07 18.01
C SER A 104 2.01 -0.98 17.19
N ALA A 105 1.24 -1.85 17.84
CA ALA A 105 0.55 -2.96 17.17
C ALA A 105 -0.45 -2.52 16.10
N THR A 106 -0.94 -1.28 16.16
CA THR A 106 -1.87 -0.71 15.17
C THR A 106 -1.19 0.24 14.18
N PHE A 107 0.11 0.53 14.36
CA PHE A 107 0.88 1.39 13.50
C PHE A 107 0.75 0.95 12.04
N GLU A 108 0.28 1.86 11.18
CA GLU A 108 0.13 1.68 9.73
C GLU A 108 -0.80 0.52 9.27
N ARG A 109 -1.64 0.00 10.15
CA ARG A 109 -2.50 -1.15 9.88
C ARG A 109 -3.74 -0.81 9.06
N PRO A 110 -4.05 -1.56 8.00
CA PRO A 110 -3.25 -2.64 7.37
C PRO A 110 -2.43 -2.15 6.16
N TYR A 111 -2.67 -0.93 5.70
CA TYR A 111 -2.22 -0.37 4.43
C TYR A 111 -0.71 -0.26 4.33
N GLY A 112 -0.07 0.39 5.31
CA GLY A 112 1.38 0.55 5.36
C GLY A 112 2.10 -0.79 5.47
N TRP A 113 1.53 -1.76 6.22
CA TRP A 113 2.07 -3.12 6.30
C TRP A 113 2.16 -3.77 4.92
N ALA A 114 1.06 -3.69 4.17
CA ALA A 114 0.98 -4.28 2.84
C ALA A 114 1.90 -3.59 1.84
N TRP A 115 2.02 -2.27 1.91
CA TRP A 115 2.94 -1.52 1.06
C TRP A 115 4.41 -1.83 1.34
N LEU A 116 4.79 -2.09 2.61
CA LEU A 116 6.16 -2.52 2.89
C LEU A 116 6.44 -3.90 2.28
N LEU A 117 5.50 -4.84 2.35
CA LEU A 117 5.64 -6.13 1.68
C LEU A 117 5.79 -5.96 0.15
N ALA A 118 5.02 -5.05 -0.45
CA ALA A 118 5.17 -4.71 -1.87
C ALA A 118 6.52 -4.07 -2.19
N LEU A 119 7.03 -3.18 -1.33
CA LEU A 119 8.37 -2.60 -1.47
C LEU A 119 9.46 -3.66 -1.40
N HIS A 120 9.39 -4.57 -0.42
CA HIS A 120 10.35 -5.67 -0.30
C HIS A 120 10.34 -6.54 -1.57
N LYS A 121 9.16 -6.91 -2.07
CA LYS A 121 9.02 -7.67 -3.32
C LYS A 121 9.63 -6.93 -4.52
N GLU A 122 9.45 -5.61 -4.64
CA GLU A 122 10.08 -4.85 -5.72
C GLU A 122 11.61 -4.82 -5.56
N ALA A 123 12.12 -4.70 -4.32
CA ALA A 123 13.55 -4.71 -4.05
C ALA A 123 14.23 -6.04 -4.45
N GLU A 124 13.53 -7.17 -4.35
CA GLU A 124 14.00 -8.49 -4.78
C GLU A 124 14.25 -8.59 -6.29
N LEU A 125 13.66 -7.73 -7.08
CA LEU A 125 13.81 -7.71 -8.53
C LEU A 125 15.03 -6.90 -9.00
N HIS A 126 15.84 -6.40 -8.05
CA HIS A 126 17.07 -5.68 -8.32
C HIS A 126 18.30 -6.53 -7.93
N ASP A 127 19.37 -6.42 -8.72
CA ASP A 127 20.67 -6.97 -8.36
C ASP A 127 21.37 -6.03 -7.36
N ALA A 128 20.87 -6.05 -6.11
CA ALA A 128 21.30 -5.15 -5.03
C ALA A 128 20.97 -5.76 -3.65
N PRO A 129 21.66 -5.36 -2.57
CA PRO A 129 21.44 -5.93 -1.24
C PRO A 129 20.16 -5.44 -0.55
N TRP A 130 19.35 -4.59 -1.19
CA TRP A 130 18.22 -3.89 -0.58
C TRP A 130 17.15 -4.85 -0.05
N ALA A 131 16.83 -5.90 -0.80
CA ALA A 131 15.86 -6.89 -0.36
C ALA A 131 16.33 -7.60 0.90
N ALA A 132 17.58 -8.08 0.93
CA ALA A 132 18.14 -8.72 2.11
C ALA A 132 18.18 -7.79 3.33
N ALA A 133 18.44 -6.50 3.12
CA ALA A 133 18.38 -5.51 4.19
C ALA A 133 16.96 -5.30 4.73
N LEU A 134 15.94 -5.23 3.85
CA LEU A 134 14.54 -5.00 4.20
C LEU A 134 13.82 -6.25 4.74
N GLU A 135 14.36 -7.46 4.49
CA GLU A 135 13.69 -8.72 4.84
C GLU A 135 13.24 -8.81 6.30
N PRO A 136 14.07 -8.45 7.30
CA PRO A 136 13.63 -8.53 8.71
C PRO A 136 12.38 -7.67 9.00
N LEU A 137 12.29 -6.49 8.35
CA LEU A 137 11.13 -5.61 8.50
C LEU A 137 9.90 -6.17 7.77
N ALA A 138 10.07 -6.76 6.59
CA ALA A 138 8.99 -7.43 5.87
C ALA A 138 8.44 -8.61 6.68
N LEU A 139 9.31 -9.43 7.26
CA LEU A 139 8.91 -10.54 8.14
C LEU A 139 8.15 -10.05 9.39
N ALA A 140 8.58 -8.93 9.99
CA ALA A 140 7.87 -8.35 11.14
C ALA A 140 6.44 -7.94 10.78
N PHE A 141 6.20 -7.34 9.61
CA PHE A 141 4.85 -7.01 9.16
C PHE A 141 4.04 -8.24 8.74
N ALA A 142 4.65 -9.25 8.14
CA ALA A 142 3.99 -10.54 7.87
C ALA A 142 3.50 -11.20 9.18
N GLN A 143 4.31 -11.18 10.24
CA GLN A 143 3.90 -11.65 11.56
C GLN A 143 2.72 -10.84 12.15
N ARG A 144 2.67 -9.54 11.90
CA ARG A 144 1.53 -8.72 12.30
C ARG A 144 0.24 -9.13 11.56
N PHE A 145 0.31 -9.46 10.27
CA PHE A 145 -0.83 -10.04 9.55
C PHE A 145 -1.26 -11.39 10.14
N HIS A 146 -0.34 -12.30 10.43
CA HIS A 146 -0.65 -13.57 11.09
C HIS A 146 -1.36 -13.38 12.43
N ALA A 147 -0.93 -12.40 13.22
CA ALA A 147 -1.51 -12.11 14.53
C ALA A 147 -2.85 -11.36 14.45
N PHE A 148 -3.09 -10.60 13.39
CA PHE A 148 -4.25 -9.72 13.25
C PHE A 148 -5.42 -10.38 12.54
N LEU A 149 -5.21 -11.05 11.40
CA LEU A 149 -6.29 -11.59 10.57
C LEU A 149 -7.24 -12.53 11.33
N PRO A 150 -6.75 -13.44 12.19
CA PRO A 150 -7.64 -14.33 12.96
C PRO A 150 -8.53 -13.60 13.99
N LYS A 151 -8.18 -12.35 14.35
CA LYS A 151 -8.92 -11.55 15.34
C LYS A 151 -9.97 -10.65 14.69
N MET A 152 -9.88 -10.48 13.38
CA MET A 152 -10.74 -9.56 12.64
C MET A 152 -12.06 -10.23 12.29
N THR A 153 -13.11 -9.87 13.01
CA THR A 153 -14.46 -10.44 12.80
C THR A 153 -15.13 -9.91 11.53
N TYR A 154 -14.98 -8.61 11.26
CA TYR A 154 -15.62 -7.93 10.12
C TYR A 154 -14.59 -7.24 9.24
N PRO A 155 -14.69 -7.33 7.90
CA PRO A 155 -13.79 -6.64 6.99
C PRO A 155 -14.01 -5.11 7.01
N LEU A 156 -12.93 -4.36 6.83
CA LEU A 156 -12.98 -2.92 6.64
C LEU A 156 -13.13 -2.62 5.15
N ARG A 157 -14.30 -2.09 4.75
CA ARG A 157 -14.72 -1.90 3.34
C ARG A 157 -14.63 -0.45 2.86
N VAL A 158 -13.95 0.43 3.59
CA VAL A 158 -13.82 1.85 3.23
C VAL A 158 -12.81 2.05 2.09
N GLY A 159 -12.98 3.10 1.30
CA GLY A 159 -12.08 3.43 0.20
C GLY A 159 -10.81 4.20 0.62
N THR A 160 -10.33 3.99 1.86
CA THR A 160 -9.17 4.69 2.43
C THR A 160 -8.12 3.71 2.93
N HIS A 161 -7.12 4.19 3.70
CA HIS A 161 -6.00 3.41 4.25
C HIS A 161 -6.42 2.19 5.10
N PHE A 162 -7.67 2.13 5.53
CA PHE A 162 -8.19 0.99 6.30
C PHE A 162 -8.75 -0.13 5.41
N ASN A 163 -8.78 0.03 4.08
CA ASN A 163 -9.31 -0.98 3.16
C ASN A 163 -8.55 -2.29 3.28
N ILE A 164 -9.23 -3.33 3.79
CA ILE A 164 -8.58 -4.62 4.00
C ILE A 164 -8.37 -5.38 2.68
N ALA A 165 -9.28 -5.28 1.72
CA ALA A 165 -9.16 -6.00 0.45
C ALA A 165 -7.92 -5.55 -0.33
N PHE A 166 -7.65 -4.24 -0.39
CA PHE A 166 -6.44 -3.69 -0.99
C PHE A 166 -5.17 -4.18 -0.28
N ALA A 167 -5.16 -4.11 1.06
CA ALA A 167 -4.01 -4.57 1.82
C ALA A 167 -3.74 -6.07 1.61
N LEU A 168 -4.78 -6.88 1.56
CA LEU A 168 -4.65 -8.32 1.31
C LEU A 168 -4.17 -8.63 -0.10
N LEU A 169 -4.55 -7.85 -1.11
CA LEU A 169 -4.01 -7.99 -2.47
C LEU A 169 -2.48 -7.89 -2.49
N LEU A 170 -1.93 -6.83 -1.92
CA LEU A 170 -0.49 -6.61 -1.88
C LEU A 170 0.22 -7.65 -1.00
N ALA A 171 -0.32 -7.92 0.19
CA ALA A 171 0.26 -8.89 1.11
C ALA A 171 0.26 -10.32 0.54
N ARG A 172 -0.84 -10.73 -0.14
CA ARG A 172 -0.94 -12.04 -0.78
C ARG A 172 0.09 -12.22 -1.90
N ASP A 173 0.29 -11.17 -2.71
CA ASP A 173 1.25 -11.21 -3.82
C ASP A 173 2.68 -11.44 -3.33
N TRP A 174 3.07 -10.87 -2.19
CA TRP A 174 4.33 -11.14 -1.50
C TRP A 174 4.33 -12.54 -0.85
N ALA A 175 3.24 -12.86 -0.11
CA ALA A 175 3.17 -14.06 0.70
C ALA A 175 3.22 -15.35 -0.13
N ARG A 176 2.67 -15.37 -1.34
CA ARG A 176 2.73 -16.53 -2.24
C ARG A 176 4.15 -17.03 -2.50
N MET A 177 5.13 -16.17 -2.42
CA MET A 177 6.53 -16.51 -2.66
C MET A 177 7.34 -16.67 -1.38
N ARG A 178 6.97 -15.94 -0.31
CA ARG A 178 7.78 -15.81 0.89
C ARG A 178 7.18 -16.44 2.15
N ASP A 179 5.86 -16.52 2.20
CA ASP A 179 5.12 -17.07 3.36
C ASP A 179 3.82 -17.74 2.89
N PRO A 180 3.89 -18.98 2.38
CA PRO A 180 2.70 -19.69 1.90
C PRO A 180 1.61 -19.87 2.97
N ALA A 181 1.98 -19.90 4.26
CA ALA A 181 1.02 -19.99 5.36
C ALA A 181 0.21 -18.69 5.48
N LEU A 182 0.86 -17.52 5.33
CA LEU A 182 0.17 -16.24 5.28
C LEU A 182 -0.73 -16.15 4.04
N ALA A 183 -0.27 -16.62 2.88
CA ALA A 183 -1.09 -16.62 1.67
C ALA A 183 -2.37 -17.44 1.86
N THR A 184 -2.25 -18.63 2.47
CA THR A 184 -3.41 -19.49 2.81
C THR A 184 -4.35 -18.80 3.81
N LEU A 185 -3.81 -18.14 4.83
CA LEU A 185 -4.59 -17.40 5.81
C LEU A 185 -5.35 -16.23 5.16
N ILE A 186 -4.70 -15.49 4.25
CA ILE A 186 -5.33 -14.41 3.49
C ILE A 186 -6.48 -14.93 2.63
N ASP A 187 -6.26 -16.03 1.89
CA ASP A 187 -7.28 -16.60 1.02
C ASP A 187 -8.49 -17.09 1.82
N ALA A 188 -8.25 -17.70 2.99
CA ALA A 188 -9.30 -18.14 3.89
C ALA A 188 -10.09 -16.94 4.47
N ALA A 189 -9.41 -15.89 4.90
CA ALA A 189 -10.05 -14.69 5.41
C ALA A 189 -10.87 -13.97 4.34
N ALA A 190 -10.32 -13.81 3.12
CA ALA A 190 -11.04 -13.19 2.01
C ALA A 190 -12.33 -13.97 1.66
N LYS A 191 -12.25 -15.29 1.59
CA LYS A 191 -13.44 -16.14 1.34
C LYS A 191 -14.46 -16.02 2.46
N ALA A 192 -14.02 -16.04 3.73
CA ALA A 192 -14.92 -15.92 4.87
C ALA A 192 -15.66 -14.58 4.94
N TRP A 193 -15.07 -13.51 4.42
CA TRP A 193 -15.64 -12.18 4.49
C TRP A 193 -16.43 -11.76 3.25
N PHE A 194 -16.06 -12.26 2.07
CA PHE A 194 -16.54 -11.71 0.80
C PHE A 194 -17.22 -12.74 -0.10
N ALA A 195 -17.10 -14.05 0.15
CA ALA A 195 -17.66 -15.06 -0.76
C ALA A 195 -19.18 -14.98 -0.88
N ASP A 196 -19.86 -14.51 0.15
CA ASP A 196 -21.33 -14.41 0.18
C ASP A 196 -21.85 -13.01 -0.19
N ASP A 197 -21.00 -12.07 -0.56
CA ASP A 197 -21.41 -10.72 -0.95
C ASP A 197 -22.17 -10.74 -2.28
N ARG A 198 -23.29 -10.03 -2.29
CA ARG A 198 -24.22 -10.00 -3.45
C ARG A 198 -24.78 -8.59 -3.63
N ASP A 199 -25.10 -8.21 -4.85
CA ASP A 199 -25.78 -6.97 -5.24
C ASP A 199 -25.16 -5.72 -4.55
N CYS A 200 -23.84 -5.56 -4.72
CA CYS A 200 -23.07 -4.46 -4.12
C CYS A 200 -23.64 -3.12 -4.58
N GLN A 201 -24.00 -2.27 -3.62
CA GLN A 201 -24.60 -0.96 -3.90
C GLN A 201 -23.55 0.10 -4.26
N ALA A 202 -22.26 -0.19 -4.02
CA ALA A 202 -21.13 0.70 -4.32
C ALA A 202 -21.38 2.14 -3.86
N TRP A 203 -21.58 2.33 -2.55
CA TRP A 203 -21.80 3.65 -1.94
C TRP A 203 -20.50 4.46 -1.88
N GLU A 204 -20.01 4.78 -3.05
CA GLU A 204 -18.83 5.57 -3.32
C GLU A 204 -19.12 6.58 -4.45
N PRO A 205 -18.54 7.79 -4.47
CA PRO A 205 -17.39 8.19 -3.66
C PRO A 205 -17.75 8.63 -2.25
N GLY A 206 -16.95 8.25 -1.25
CA GLY A 206 -16.83 8.98 0.02
C GLY A 206 -15.97 10.22 -0.18
N GLY A 207 -16.01 11.17 0.79
CA GLY A 207 -15.41 12.50 0.63
C GLY A 207 -13.89 12.54 0.53
N ASP A 208 -13.19 11.50 0.97
CA ASP A 208 -11.71 11.40 0.99
C ASP A 208 -11.19 10.03 0.54
N GLU A 209 -11.99 9.30 -0.23
CA GLU A 209 -11.61 7.99 -0.75
C GLU A 209 -10.64 8.11 -1.93
N PHE A 210 -9.66 7.19 -1.97
CA PHE A 210 -8.71 7.04 -3.08
C PHE A 210 -8.70 5.63 -3.67
N LEU A 211 -9.51 4.72 -3.10
CA LEU A 211 -9.74 3.37 -3.60
C LEU A 211 -11.23 3.17 -3.83
N SER A 212 -11.59 2.52 -4.92
CA SER A 212 -12.93 1.96 -5.04
C SER A 212 -13.07 0.77 -4.10
N SER A 213 -13.92 0.89 -3.09
CA SER A 213 -14.14 -0.20 -2.14
C SER A 213 -14.69 -1.45 -2.85
N ALA A 214 -15.67 -1.27 -3.74
CA ALA A 214 -16.27 -2.37 -4.49
C ALA A 214 -15.29 -3.04 -5.46
N LEU A 215 -14.56 -2.25 -6.26
CA LEU A 215 -13.66 -2.83 -7.26
C LEU A 215 -12.38 -3.41 -6.64
N THR A 216 -11.94 -2.88 -5.50
CA THR A 216 -10.81 -3.45 -4.75
C THR A 216 -11.19 -4.82 -4.17
N GLU A 217 -12.41 -4.96 -3.65
CA GLU A 217 -12.95 -6.25 -3.21
C GLU A 217 -13.06 -7.23 -4.38
N ALA A 218 -13.63 -6.79 -5.50
CA ALA A 218 -13.73 -7.62 -6.70
C ALA A 218 -12.36 -8.09 -7.21
N HIS A 219 -11.35 -7.21 -7.17
CA HIS A 219 -9.98 -7.57 -7.56
C HIS A 219 -9.37 -8.61 -6.62
N LEU A 220 -9.53 -8.45 -5.30
CA LEU A 220 -9.09 -9.47 -4.34
C LEU A 220 -9.77 -10.81 -4.62
N MET A 221 -11.08 -10.80 -4.81
CA MET A 221 -11.83 -12.03 -5.07
C MET A 221 -11.46 -12.67 -6.40
N ALA A 222 -11.12 -11.89 -7.43
CA ALA A 222 -10.62 -12.43 -8.71
C ALA A 222 -9.36 -13.28 -8.53
N VAL A 223 -8.41 -12.82 -7.71
CA VAL A 223 -7.16 -13.56 -7.47
C VAL A 223 -7.32 -14.72 -6.47
N VAL A 224 -8.35 -14.69 -5.62
CA VAL A 224 -8.63 -15.72 -4.61
C VAL A 224 -9.52 -16.85 -5.15
N LEU A 225 -10.52 -16.52 -5.98
CA LEU A 225 -11.46 -17.47 -6.53
C LEU A 225 -10.98 -18.11 -7.84
N GLY A 226 -10.12 -17.43 -8.59
CA GLY A 226 -9.64 -17.93 -9.88
C GLY A 226 -10.80 -18.20 -10.87
N GLU A 227 -10.99 -19.44 -11.27
CA GLU A 227 -12.03 -19.83 -12.24
C GLU A 227 -13.46 -19.57 -11.73
N ASP A 228 -13.69 -19.61 -10.42
CA ASP A 228 -15.01 -19.37 -9.82
C ASP A 228 -15.38 -17.86 -9.75
N PHE A 229 -14.45 -16.96 -10.09
CA PHE A 229 -14.64 -15.52 -9.98
C PHE A 229 -15.82 -15.00 -10.79
N THR A 230 -16.01 -15.46 -12.02
CA THR A 230 -17.07 -14.93 -12.91
C THR A 230 -18.46 -15.11 -12.30
N GLY A 231 -18.76 -16.29 -11.76
CA GLY A 231 -20.05 -16.56 -11.14
C GLY A 231 -20.28 -15.74 -9.85
N TRP A 232 -19.22 -15.51 -9.08
CA TRP A 232 -19.28 -14.64 -7.93
C TRP A 232 -19.48 -13.17 -8.35
N PHE A 233 -18.73 -12.68 -9.34
CA PHE A 233 -18.79 -11.30 -9.82
C PHE A 233 -20.17 -10.95 -10.42
N ASP A 234 -20.77 -11.86 -11.17
CA ASP A 234 -22.13 -11.71 -11.71
C ASP A 234 -23.18 -11.57 -10.59
N SER A 235 -22.92 -12.15 -9.43
CA SER A 235 -23.76 -12.00 -8.25
C SER A 235 -23.44 -10.75 -7.43
N PHE A 236 -22.18 -10.37 -7.38
CA PHE A 236 -21.69 -9.21 -6.63
C PHE A 236 -22.07 -7.88 -7.31
N LEU A 237 -21.88 -7.78 -8.64
CA LEU A 237 -22.23 -6.61 -9.44
C LEU A 237 -23.11 -7.03 -10.65
N PRO A 238 -24.36 -7.46 -10.40
CA PRO A 238 -25.18 -8.11 -11.42
C PRO A 238 -25.57 -7.22 -12.60
N ARG A 239 -25.39 -5.90 -12.46
CA ARG A 239 -25.71 -4.91 -13.49
C ARG A 239 -24.47 -4.18 -14.02
N ALA A 240 -23.26 -4.71 -13.80
CA ALA A 240 -22.03 -4.07 -14.27
C ALA A 240 -22.01 -3.88 -15.79
N ALA A 241 -22.51 -4.85 -16.56
CA ALA A 241 -22.63 -4.75 -18.03
C ALA A 241 -23.59 -3.65 -18.51
N GLN A 242 -24.43 -3.12 -17.63
CA GLN A 242 -25.34 -1.99 -17.88
C GLN A 242 -24.79 -0.69 -17.23
N GLU A 243 -23.52 -0.66 -16.86
CA GLU A 243 -22.86 0.46 -16.18
C GLU A 243 -23.58 0.86 -14.87
N GLN A 244 -24.01 -0.15 -14.10
CA GLN A 244 -24.70 0.04 -12.82
C GLN A 244 -23.98 -0.74 -11.68
N PRO A 245 -23.86 -0.14 -10.48
CA PRO A 245 -24.30 1.22 -10.09
C PRO A 245 -23.53 2.31 -10.85
N ALA A 246 -24.23 3.36 -11.29
CA ALA A 246 -23.65 4.44 -12.11
C ALA A 246 -22.44 5.13 -11.44
N THR A 247 -22.38 5.11 -10.12
CA THR A 247 -21.26 5.68 -9.33
C THR A 247 -19.91 5.07 -9.67
N LEU A 248 -19.85 3.78 -10.02
CA LEU A 248 -18.60 3.10 -10.41
C LEU A 248 -18.10 3.55 -11.78
N PHE A 249 -18.99 4.00 -12.65
CA PHE A 249 -18.71 4.34 -14.04
C PHE A 249 -18.66 5.86 -14.28
N THR A 250 -18.92 6.66 -13.25
CA THR A 250 -18.90 8.11 -13.30
C THR A 250 -17.68 8.62 -12.50
N PRO A 251 -16.77 9.38 -13.14
CA PRO A 251 -15.64 9.95 -12.41
C PRO A 251 -16.07 10.84 -11.25
N ALA A 252 -15.43 10.70 -10.10
CA ALA A 252 -15.64 11.57 -8.95
C ALA A 252 -15.14 12.99 -9.26
N THR A 253 -15.90 14.00 -8.86
CA THR A 253 -15.52 15.41 -9.00
C THR A 253 -14.54 15.80 -7.89
N VAL A 254 -13.38 16.31 -8.26
CA VAL A 254 -12.37 16.84 -7.34
C VAL A 254 -12.54 18.36 -7.29
N SER A 255 -13.18 18.88 -6.25
CA SER A 255 -13.51 20.30 -6.11
C SER A 255 -12.32 21.17 -5.72
N ASP A 256 -11.38 20.62 -4.94
CA ASP A 256 -10.17 21.32 -4.49
C ASP A 256 -8.98 20.37 -4.40
N ARG A 257 -7.98 20.55 -5.28
CA ARG A 257 -6.74 19.77 -5.29
C ARG A 257 -5.68 20.30 -4.31
N SER A 258 -5.92 21.44 -3.67
CA SER A 258 -5.04 21.95 -2.61
C SER A 258 -5.36 21.34 -1.24
N ASP A 259 -6.58 20.83 -1.04
CA ASP A 259 -6.95 20.02 0.11
C ASP A 259 -6.48 18.58 -0.09
N GLY A 260 -5.55 18.13 0.74
CA GLY A 260 -4.94 16.80 0.62
C GLY A 260 -5.93 15.62 0.77
N LYS A 261 -7.11 15.87 1.38
CA LYS A 261 -8.16 14.86 1.52
C LYS A 261 -9.07 14.82 0.28
N ILE A 262 -9.51 15.97 -0.19
CA ILE A 262 -10.34 16.08 -1.41
C ILE A 262 -9.55 15.59 -2.63
N ALA A 263 -8.25 15.88 -2.70
CA ALA A 263 -7.36 15.41 -3.76
C ALA A 263 -7.26 13.87 -3.84
N HIS A 264 -7.59 13.14 -2.79
CA HIS A 264 -7.68 11.67 -2.81
C HIS A 264 -8.65 11.15 -3.88
N LEU A 265 -9.69 11.91 -4.23
CA LEU A 265 -10.66 11.53 -5.27
C LEU A 265 -10.03 11.39 -6.66
N ASP A 266 -8.89 12.04 -6.95
CA ASP A 266 -8.11 11.73 -8.17
C ASP A 266 -7.58 10.28 -8.11
N GLY A 267 -7.14 9.82 -6.94
CA GLY A 267 -6.75 8.43 -6.69
C GLY A 267 -7.91 7.45 -6.89
N LEU A 268 -9.10 7.80 -6.41
CA LEU A 268 -10.31 7.00 -6.62
C LEU A 268 -10.62 6.82 -8.11
N ASN A 269 -10.52 7.89 -8.90
CA ASN A 269 -10.72 7.84 -10.34
C ASN A 269 -9.70 6.91 -11.03
N LEU A 270 -8.44 6.92 -10.58
CA LEU A 270 -7.42 6.00 -11.05
C LEU A 270 -7.66 4.55 -10.58
N SER A 271 -8.18 4.38 -9.38
CA SER A 271 -8.53 3.05 -8.83
C SER A 271 -9.67 2.36 -9.59
N ARG A 272 -10.55 3.15 -10.25
CA ARG A 272 -11.67 2.65 -11.04
C ARG A 272 -11.33 2.40 -12.51
N ALA A 273 -10.18 2.91 -13.00
CA ALA A 273 -9.77 2.79 -14.41
C ALA A 273 -9.08 1.45 -14.72
#